data_fbc2f859b734d3801391026c333ac7de
#
_entry.id   fbc2f859b734d3801391026c333ac7de
#
_cell.length_a   1.000
_cell.length_b   1.000
_cell.length_c   1.000
_cell.angle_alpha   90.00
_cell.angle_beta   90.00
_cell.angle_gamma   90.00
#
_symmetry.space_group_name_H-M   'P 1'
#
loop_
_entity.id
_entity.type
_entity.pdbx_description
1 polymer ?
#
loop_
_entity_poly.entity_id
_entity_poly.type
_entity_poly.pdbx_seq_one_letter_code
_entity_poly.pdbx_strand_id
1 'polypeptide(L)'
;IFPGYGGRFFDPNDSGEITMWGVPTRMVKAGLATYQEYINPPIADYMDPSQLAGYHSWPDPDKFDYAGAKALAKEARSWNFATIGPWISHFEIYCQMRGLENALMDTLANPDFLDATVERIDAIQTVMLERMLTELNDELDIVFISDDMGMQDSMLISLDSWETHFKHRLKNWCDLIHSYGKKVLYHTDGAVLPLIPGLIECGIDILNPIQHVCPGMDRANLKQQYGKDLIFHGGVENQRILPMGTVGEVIDETRKCLETLGKDGGYICCSCHNAQAGTPVENILAMIDTVKTYKQE
;
A
#
# COMPACT_ATOMS: atom_id res chain seq x y z
N ILE A 1 0.54 -9.71 7.34
CA ILE A 1 -0.51 -10.45 8.06
C ILE A 1 -1.86 -9.87 7.70
N PHE A 2 -2.76 -10.65 7.15
CA PHE A 2 -4.13 -10.26 6.83
C PHE A 2 -5.10 -11.30 7.39
N PRO A 3 -6.22 -10.91 8.02
CA PRO A 3 -7.20 -11.88 8.51
C PRO A 3 -7.97 -12.46 7.33
N GLY A 4 -8.01 -13.79 7.20
CA GLY A 4 -8.84 -14.45 6.20
C GLY A 4 -10.31 -14.03 6.32
N TYR A 5 -11.03 -13.94 5.22
CA TYR A 5 -12.44 -13.56 5.20
C TYR A 5 -13.33 -14.74 4.82
N GLY A 6 -14.35 -15.04 5.64
CA GLY A 6 -15.30 -16.12 5.39
C GLY A 6 -14.69 -17.51 5.28
N GLY A 7 -13.54 -17.76 5.93
CA GLY A 7 -12.78 -19.02 5.86
C GLY A 7 -11.99 -19.19 4.56
N ARG A 8 -11.91 -18.16 3.72
CA ARG A 8 -11.04 -18.10 2.55
C ARG A 8 -9.84 -17.22 2.88
N PHE A 9 -8.63 -17.72 2.63
CA PHE A 9 -7.47 -16.87 2.53
C PHE A 9 -7.54 -16.14 1.19
N PHE A 10 -7.24 -14.84 1.18
CA PHE A 10 -7.01 -14.14 -0.06
C PHE A 10 -5.79 -14.76 -0.74
N ASP A 11 -6.03 -15.62 -1.72
CA ASP A 11 -4.98 -16.13 -2.61
C ASP A 11 -4.92 -15.18 -3.82
N PRO A 12 -3.86 -14.39 -3.97
CA PRO A 12 -3.70 -13.51 -5.13
C PRO A 12 -3.61 -14.28 -6.45
N ASN A 13 -3.48 -15.62 -6.40
CA ASN A 13 -3.48 -16.50 -7.58
C ASN A 13 -4.86 -17.13 -7.85
N ASP A 14 -5.88 -16.80 -7.08
CA ASP A 14 -7.21 -17.38 -7.25
C ASP A 14 -7.91 -16.80 -8.49
N SER A 15 -8.12 -17.63 -9.48
CA SER A 15 -8.58 -17.23 -10.81
C SER A 15 -10.11 -17.12 -10.86
N GLY A 16 -10.62 -15.89 -11.05
CA GLY A 16 -12.01 -15.66 -11.40
C GLY A 16 -12.96 -15.64 -10.20
N GLU A 17 -12.52 -15.13 -9.06
CA GLU A 17 -13.34 -14.99 -7.87
C GLU A 17 -13.85 -13.56 -7.65
N ILE A 18 -14.80 -13.45 -6.73
CA ILE A 18 -15.36 -12.18 -6.28
C ILE A 18 -14.60 -11.80 -5.00
N THR A 19 -14.07 -10.57 -4.94
CA THR A 19 -13.43 -10.05 -3.73
C THR A 19 -14.41 -9.96 -2.56
N MET A 20 -13.91 -9.77 -1.34
CA MET A 20 -14.78 -9.54 -0.18
C MET A 20 -15.65 -8.28 -0.32
N TRP A 21 -15.25 -7.35 -1.18
CA TRP A 21 -16.00 -6.14 -1.53
C TRP A 21 -17.04 -6.36 -2.65
N GLY A 22 -17.24 -7.61 -3.09
CA GLY A 22 -18.19 -7.94 -4.16
C GLY A 22 -17.71 -7.59 -5.57
N VAL A 23 -16.41 -7.28 -5.74
CA VAL A 23 -15.83 -6.96 -7.05
C VAL A 23 -15.41 -8.23 -7.76
N PRO A 24 -15.94 -8.56 -8.95
CA PRO A 24 -15.49 -9.69 -9.73
C PRO A 24 -14.06 -9.47 -10.26
N THR A 25 -13.30 -10.55 -10.36
CA THR A 25 -11.93 -10.54 -10.88
C THR A 25 -11.73 -11.57 -11.97
N ARG A 26 -10.70 -11.39 -12.79
CA ARG A 26 -10.22 -12.38 -13.74
C ARG A 26 -8.70 -12.37 -13.81
N MET A 27 -8.09 -13.51 -14.12
CA MET A 27 -6.66 -13.58 -14.39
C MET A 27 -6.36 -13.20 -15.84
N VAL A 28 -5.47 -12.23 -16.03
CA VAL A 28 -5.04 -11.74 -17.35
C VAL A 28 -3.55 -11.99 -17.52
N LYS A 29 -3.18 -12.66 -18.62
CA LYS A 29 -1.78 -12.90 -18.96
C LYS A 29 -1.21 -11.68 -19.69
N ALA A 30 -0.13 -11.12 -19.16
CA ALA A 30 0.61 -10.02 -19.75
C ALA A 30 2.11 -10.39 -19.81
N GLY A 31 2.60 -10.72 -20.98
CA GLY A 31 3.98 -11.20 -21.16
C GLY A 31 4.27 -12.47 -20.38
N LEU A 32 5.24 -12.43 -19.46
CA LEU A 32 5.63 -13.53 -18.59
C LEU A 32 4.81 -13.60 -17.30
N ALA A 33 4.05 -12.55 -17.00
CA ALA A 33 3.25 -12.46 -15.77
C ALA A 33 1.78 -12.78 -16.00
N THR A 34 1.09 -13.16 -14.92
CA THR A 34 -0.36 -13.24 -14.86
C THR A 34 -0.81 -12.34 -13.72
N TYR A 35 -1.72 -11.43 -14.01
CA TYR A 35 -2.24 -10.45 -13.05
C TYR A 35 -3.72 -10.69 -12.82
N GLN A 36 -4.17 -10.42 -11.59
CA GLN A 36 -5.58 -10.32 -11.28
C GLN A 36 -6.10 -8.94 -11.70
N GLU A 37 -7.13 -8.91 -12.53
CA GLU A 37 -7.78 -7.70 -12.99
C GLU A 37 -9.19 -7.62 -12.40
N TYR A 38 -9.55 -6.45 -11.86
CA TYR A 38 -10.91 -6.16 -11.41
C TYR A 38 -11.79 -5.87 -12.61
N ILE A 39 -12.96 -6.49 -12.67
CA ILE A 39 -13.90 -6.36 -13.77
C ILE A 39 -15.31 -6.07 -13.23
N ASN A 40 -16.16 -5.46 -14.08
CA ASN A 40 -17.56 -5.20 -13.74
C ASN A 40 -17.74 -4.56 -12.35
N PRO A 41 -17.21 -3.35 -12.13
CA PRO A 41 -17.30 -2.68 -10.84
C PRO A 41 -18.74 -2.62 -10.34
N PRO A 42 -19.04 -3.13 -9.13
CA PRO A 42 -20.44 -3.41 -8.73
C PRO A 42 -21.30 -2.18 -8.49
N ILE A 43 -20.68 -1.01 -8.28
CA ILE A 43 -21.39 0.25 -8.10
C ILE A 43 -21.09 1.26 -9.23
N ALA A 44 -20.65 0.77 -10.40
CA ALA A 44 -20.31 1.64 -11.54
C ALA A 44 -21.46 2.54 -11.98
N ASP A 45 -22.69 2.02 -11.96
CA ASP A 45 -23.91 2.73 -12.43
C ASP A 45 -24.65 3.48 -11.33
N TYR A 46 -24.15 3.47 -10.08
CA TYR A 46 -24.78 4.21 -8.99
C TYR A 46 -24.47 5.70 -9.11
N MET A 47 -25.47 6.54 -8.90
CA MET A 47 -25.33 8.00 -9.02
C MET A 47 -25.72 8.75 -7.74
N ASP A 48 -26.41 8.10 -6.81
CA ASP A 48 -26.93 8.70 -5.60
C ASP A 48 -26.56 7.87 -4.37
N PRO A 49 -26.09 8.50 -3.28
CA PRO A 49 -25.70 7.79 -2.04
C PRO A 49 -26.77 6.84 -1.48
N SER A 50 -28.06 7.13 -1.68
CA SER A 50 -29.15 6.27 -1.21
C SER A 50 -29.13 4.87 -1.84
N GLN A 51 -28.56 4.73 -3.03
CA GLN A 51 -28.43 3.43 -3.72
C GLN A 51 -27.49 2.47 -2.99
N LEU A 52 -26.54 2.99 -2.20
CA LEU A 52 -25.63 2.18 -1.39
C LEU A 52 -26.35 1.30 -0.36
N ALA A 53 -27.57 1.69 0.06
CA ALA A 53 -28.39 0.87 0.95
C ALA A 53 -28.81 -0.45 0.31
N GLY A 54 -28.90 -0.51 -1.02
CA GLY A 54 -29.21 -1.72 -1.79
C GLY A 54 -27.99 -2.61 -2.10
N TYR A 55 -26.79 -2.16 -1.80
CA TYR A 55 -25.59 -2.97 -2.00
C TYR A 55 -25.43 -3.99 -0.88
N HIS A 56 -25.45 -5.27 -1.22
CA HIS A 56 -25.50 -6.36 -0.21
C HIS A 56 -24.14 -7.07 0.01
N SER A 57 -23.09 -6.71 -0.74
CA SER A 57 -21.80 -7.35 -0.65
C SER A 57 -20.78 -6.56 0.20
N TRP A 58 -21.26 -5.68 1.08
CA TRP A 58 -20.37 -5.05 2.06
C TRP A 58 -19.74 -6.10 2.97
N PRO A 59 -18.43 -6.06 3.21
CA PRO A 59 -17.78 -6.99 4.14
C PRO A 59 -18.36 -6.86 5.55
N ASP A 60 -18.51 -8.00 6.19
CA ASP A 60 -18.95 -8.10 7.58
C ASP A 60 -17.72 -8.29 8.48
N PRO A 61 -17.36 -7.34 9.35
CA PRO A 61 -16.21 -7.47 10.24
C PRO A 61 -16.22 -8.70 11.14
N ASP A 62 -17.37 -9.31 11.38
CA ASP A 62 -17.48 -10.54 12.20
C ASP A 62 -17.01 -11.81 11.46
N LYS A 63 -16.82 -11.74 10.15
CA LYS A 63 -16.41 -12.88 9.31
C LYS A 63 -14.91 -12.99 9.09
N PHE A 64 -14.10 -12.08 9.62
CA PHE A 64 -12.65 -12.17 9.52
C PHE A 64 -12.05 -13.14 10.53
N ASP A 65 -11.03 -13.88 10.12
CA ASP A 65 -10.30 -14.82 10.97
C ASP A 65 -9.13 -14.14 11.71
N TYR A 66 -9.45 -13.39 12.74
CA TYR A 66 -8.47 -12.70 13.56
C TYR A 66 -7.55 -13.68 14.33
N ALA A 67 -8.08 -14.83 14.74
CA ALA A 67 -7.30 -15.84 15.46
C ALA A 67 -6.26 -16.50 14.56
N GLY A 68 -6.61 -16.80 13.30
CA GLY A 68 -5.67 -17.27 12.30
C GLY A 68 -4.59 -16.23 11.97
N ALA A 69 -4.96 -14.96 11.85
CA ALA A 69 -4.00 -13.87 11.67
C ALA A 69 -2.99 -13.80 12.83
N LYS A 70 -3.45 -13.92 14.07
CA LYS A 70 -2.57 -13.97 15.26
C LYS A 70 -1.62 -15.16 15.23
N ALA A 71 -2.10 -16.35 14.82
CA ALA A 71 -1.26 -17.53 14.71
C ALA A 71 -0.13 -17.34 13.71
N LEU A 72 -0.43 -16.76 12.52
CA LEU A 72 0.58 -16.41 11.51
C LEU A 72 1.59 -15.36 12.01
N ALA A 73 1.13 -14.36 12.74
CA ALA A 73 2.01 -13.34 13.31
C ALA A 73 2.98 -13.95 14.34
N LYS A 74 2.50 -14.84 15.22
CA LYS A 74 3.34 -15.57 16.18
C LYS A 74 4.38 -16.44 15.47
N GLU A 75 4.00 -17.14 14.41
CA GLU A 75 4.93 -17.93 13.62
C GLU A 75 6.04 -17.07 13.02
N ALA A 76 5.69 -15.95 12.36
CA ALA A 76 6.66 -15.01 11.81
C ALA A 76 7.63 -14.47 12.87
N ARG A 77 7.13 -14.12 14.05
CA ARG A 77 7.97 -13.68 15.17
C ARG A 77 8.89 -14.79 15.69
N SER A 78 8.48 -16.05 15.66
CA SER A 78 9.34 -17.17 16.06
C SER A 78 10.59 -17.30 15.16
N TRP A 79 10.52 -16.75 13.93
CA TRP A 79 11.64 -16.65 12.99
C TRP A 79 12.36 -15.29 13.06
N ASN A 80 12.04 -14.49 14.06
CA ASN A 80 12.61 -13.14 14.27
C ASN A 80 12.31 -12.17 13.12
N PHE A 81 11.12 -12.27 12.50
CA PHE A 81 10.64 -11.33 11.51
C PHE A 81 9.77 -10.24 12.13
N ALA A 82 9.84 -9.04 11.60
CA ALA A 82 8.84 -8.01 11.81
C ALA A 82 7.53 -8.40 11.12
N THR A 83 6.40 -8.02 11.71
CA THR A 83 5.08 -8.33 11.19
C THR A 83 4.39 -7.07 10.66
N ILE A 84 3.89 -7.15 9.43
CA ILE A 84 3.22 -6.06 8.74
C ILE A 84 1.81 -6.50 8.35
N GLY A 85 0.81 -5.67 8.56
CA GLY A 85 -0.59 -5.86 8.14
C GLY A 85 -1.57 -5.25 9.15
N PRO A 86 -2.87 -5.31 8.89
CA PRO A 86 -3.47 -5.71 7.62
C PRO A 86 -3.19 -4.69 6.50
N TRP A 87 -3.48 -5.08 5.25
CA TRP A 87 -3.59 -4.14 4.14
C TRP A 87 -4.97 -3.47 4.19
N ILE A 88 -5.00 -2.15 4.24
CA ILE A 88 -6.22 -1.34 4.22
C ILE A 88 -6.06 -0.17 3.25
N SER A 89 -7.16 0.29 2.67
CA SER A 89 -7.17 1.33 1.65
C SER A 89 -8.54 2.02 1.58
N HIS A 90 -8.56 3.30 1.28
CA HIS A 90 -9.78 4.04 0.96
C HIS A 90 -9.99 4.11 -0.55
N PHE A 91 -9.05 4.73 -1.25
CA PHE A 91 -9.19 5.09 -2.65
C PHE A 91 -9.08 3.88 -3.59
N GLU A 92 -8.12 2.98 -3.36
CA GLU A 92 -8.00 1.78 -4.20
C GLU A 92 -9.25 0.91 -4.13
N ILE A 93 -9.82 0.69 -2.94
CA ILE A 93 -11.07 -0.06 -2.81
C ILE A 93 -12.22 0.68 -3.51
N TYR A 94 -12.29 2.01 -3.35
CA TYR A 94 -13.28 2.81 -4.07
C TYR A 94 -13.14 2.63 -5.59
N CYS A 95 -11.92 2.73 -6.13
CA CYS A 95 -11.62 2.50 -7.53
C CYS A 95 -12.02 1.09 -8.02
N GLN A 96 -11.77 0.06 -7.20
CA GLN A 96 -12.17 -1.31 -7.53
C GLN A 96 -13.70 -1.46 -7.60
N MET A 97 -14.43 -0.85 -6.68
CA MET A 97 -15.90 -0.93 -6.61
C MET A 97 -16.60 -0.04 -7.64
N ARG A 98 -16.05 1.15 -7.92
CA ARG A 98 -16.64 2.20 -8.76
C ARG A 98 -16.18 2.13 -10.22
N GLY A 99 -15.00 1.57 -10.47
CA GLY A 99 -14.23 1.70 -11.71
C GLY A 99 -13.39 2.97 -11.68
N LEU A 100 -12.13 2.86 -12.13
CA LEU A 100 -11.13 3.94 -12.01
C LEU A 100 -11.61 5.25 -12.66
N GLU A 101 -12.17 5.20 -13.87
CA GLU A 101 -12.63 6.39 -14.58
C GLU A 101 -13.73 7.14 -13.80
N ASN A 102 -14.75 6.42 -13.34
CA ASN A 102 -15.82 7.00 -12.52
C ASN A 102 -15.25 7.53 -11.18
N ALA A 103 -14.38 6.77 -10.53
CA ALA A 103 -13.79 7.18 -9.26
C ALA A 103 -13.01 8.50 -9.37
N LEU A 104 -12.24 8.68 -10.46
CA LEU A 104 -11.55 9.93 -10.74
C LEU A 104 -12.53 11.08 -11.04
N MET A 105 -13.58 10.81 -11.81
CA MET A 105 -14.60 11.81 -12.10
C MET A 105 -15.36 12.24 -10.84
N ASP A 106 -15.67 11.32 -9.96
CA ASP A 106 -16.45 11.59 -8.75
C ASP A 106 -15.74 12.56 -7.79
N THR A 107 -14.42 12.66 -7.83
CA THR A 107 -13.67 13.64 -7.01
C THR A 107 -14.07 15.10 -7.30
N LEU A 108 -14.68 15.37 -8.46
CA LEU A 108 -15.12 16.69 -8.90
C LEU A 108 -16.62 16.75 -9.24
N ALA A 109 -17.13 15.70 -9.88
CA ALA A 109 -18.48 15.70 -10.43
C ALA A 109 -19.53 15.10 -9.50
N ASN A 110 -19.15 14.21 -8.58
CA ASN A 110 -20.08 13.57 -7.65
C ASN A 110 -19.44 13.31 -6.26
N PRO A 111 -18.93 14.37 -5.60
CA PRO A 111 -18.21 14.24 -4.34
C PRO A 111 -19.05 13.65 -3.21
N ASP A 112 -20.36 13.91 -3.18
CA ASP A 112 -21.26 13.35 -2.16
C ASP A 112 -21.35 11.82 -2.25
N PHE A 113 -21.37 11.27 -3.46
CA PHE A 113 -21.37 9.81 -3.67
C PHE A 113 -20.03 9.19 -3.28
N LEU A 114 -18.92 9.84 -3.67
CA LEU A 114 -17.57 9.44 -3.26
C LEU A 114 -17.48 9.39 -1.73
N ASP A 115 -17.82 10.48 -1.06
CA ASP A 115 -17.70 10.59 0.40
C ASP A 115 -18.59 9.55 1.12
N ALA A 116 -19.82 9.36 0.68
CA ALA A 116 -20.73 8.35 1.27
C ALA A 116 -20.21 6.92 1.10
N THR A 117 -19.59 6.61 -0.05
CA THR A 117 -19.02 5.29 -0.31
C THR A 117 -17.75 5.07 0.49
N VAL A 118 -16.83 6.04 0.49
CA VAL A 118 -15.57 5.97 1.24
C VAL A 118 -15.84 5.92 2.75
N GLU A 119 -16.83 6.66 3.26
CA GLU A 119 -17.26 6.56 4.66
C GLU A 119 -17.68 5.13 5.03
N ARG A 120 -18.39 4.44 4.13
CA ARG A 120 -18.78 3.05 4.38
C ARG A 120 -17.59 2.10 4.35
N ILE A 121 -16.65 2.31 3.43
CA ILE A 121 -15.38 1.56 3.35
C ILE A 121 -14.57 1.78 4.63
N ASP A 122 -14.41 3.03 5.04
CA ASP A 122 -13.69 3.44 6.25
C ASP A 122 -14.26 2.78 7.50
N ALA A 123 -15.58 2.86 7.70
CA ALA A 123 -16.25 2.29 8.87
C ALA A 123 -16.02 0.78 9.00
N ILE A 124 -16.08 0.03 7.90
CA ILE A 124 -15.83 -1.42 7.88
C ILE A 124 -14.37 -1.73 8.22
N GLN A 125 -13.43 -1.04 7.57
CA GLN A 125 -12.01 -1.28 7.76
C GLN A 125 -11.52 -0.82 9.13
N THR A 126 -12.08 0.26 9.67
CA THR A 126 -11.77 0.73 11.03
C THR A 126 -12.13 -0.32 12.07
N VAL A 127 -13.32 -0.94 11.98
CA VAL A 127 -13.70 -2.02 12.88
C VAL A 127 -12.77 -3.24 12.74
N MET A 128 -12.44 -3.63 11.50
CA MET A 128 -11.49 -4.71 11.25
C MET A 128 -10.11 -4.39 11.82
N LEU A 129 -9.61 -3.18 11.58
CA LEU A 129 -8.31 -2.71 12.05
C LEU A 129 -8.23 -2.72 13.58
N GLU A 130 -9.24 -2.17 14.27
CA GLU A 130 -9.29 -2.14 15.72
C GLU A 130 -9.28 -3.54 16.34
N ARG A 131 -10.02 -4.48 15.74
CA ARG A 131 -9.99 -5.89 16.16
C ARG A 131 -8.64 -6.56 15.90
N MET A 132 -8.00 -6.27 14.76
CA MET A 132 -6.66 -6.77 14.48
C MET A 132 -5.65 -6.23 15.50
N LEU A 133 -5.67 -4.92 15.77
CA LEU A 133 -4.80 -4.27 16.75
C LEU A 133 -5.00 -4.86 18.15
N THR A 134 -6.25 -5.11 18.53
CA THR A 134 -6.60 -5.71 19.82
C THR A 134 -6.16 -7.18 19.91
N GLU A 135 -6.47 -7.98 18.90
CA GLU A 135 -6.21 -9.42 18.92
C GLU A 135 -4.73 -9.74 18.78
N LEU A 136 -4.02 -9.07 17.87
CA LEU A 136 -2.61 -9.33 17.62
C LEU A 136 -1.71 -8.65 18.66
N ASN A 137 -2.09 -7.46 19.12
CA ASN A 137 -1.34 -6.68 20.12
C ASN A 137 0.19 -6.74 19.90
N ASP A 138 0.94 -7.41 20.76
CA ASP A 138 2.41 -7.49 20.71
C ASP A 138 2.95 -8.27 19.49
N GLU A 139 2.09 -8.98 18.78
CA GLU A 139 2.47 -9.75 17.60
C GLU A 139 2.45 -8.94 16.29
N LEU A 140 1.98 -7.69 16.32
CA LEU A 140 1.95 -6.79 15.17
C LEU A 140 2.91 -5.62 15.39
N ASP A 141 3.74 -5.29 14.41
CA ASP A 141 4.68 -4.17 14.47
C ASP A 141 4.19 -2.98 13.64
N ILE A 142 3.70 -3.23 12.43
CA ILE A 142 3.41 -2.21 11.42
C ILE A 142 2.04 -2.47 10.80
N VAL A 143 1.23 -1.44 10.65
CA VAL A 143 0.02 -1.49 9.80
C VAL A 143 0.36 -0.96 8.41
N PHE A 144 -0.17 -1.65 7.38
CA PHE A 144 0.05 -1.33 5.97
C PHE A 144 -1.19 -0.65 5.38
N ILE A 145 -1.09 0.65 5.12
CA ILE A 145 -2.10 1.44 4.41
C ILE A 145 -1.62 1.64 2.97
N SER A 146 -2.48 1.40 1.99
CA SER A 146 -2.16 1.53 0.57
C SER A 146 -3.21 2.34 -0.14
N ASP A 147 -2.80 3.47 -0.69
CA ASP A 147 -3.63 4.25 -1.61
C ASP A 147 -2.74 4.87 -2.68
N ASP A 148 -2.77 4.34 -3.90
CA ASP A 148 -2.00 4.86 -5.01
C ASP A 148 -2.54 6.22 -5.47
N MET A 149 -1.83 7.27 -5.08
CA MET A 149 -2.17 8.66 -5.37
C MET A 149 -1.30 9.28 -6.47
N GLY A 150 -0.31 8.54 -6.98
CA GLY A 150 0.63 9.02 -7.99
C GLY A 150 0.57 8.26 -9.30
N MET A 151 0.97 8.97 -10.33
CA MET A 151 1.30 8.45 -11.66
C MET A 151 2.80 8.69 -11.93
N GLN A 152 3.29 8.29 -13.11
CA GLN A 152 4.70 8.45 -13.44
C GLN A 152 5.16 9.92 -13.42
N ASP A 153 4.29 10.87 -13.79
CA ASP A 153 4.66 12.27 -13.98
C ASP A 153 3.92 13.25 -13.06
N SER A 154 2.85 12.80 -12.39
CA SER A 154 1.98 13.67 -11.59
C SER A 154 1.22 12.88 -10.53
N MET A 155 0.48 13.56 -9.68
CA MET A 155 -0.55 12.93 -8.86
C MET A 155 -1.73 12.46 -9.71
N LEU A 156 -2.39 11.39 -9.28
CA LEU A 156 -3.57 10.79 -9.92
C LEU A 156 -4.83 11.64 -9.70
N ILE A 157 -4.97 12.21 -8.52
CA ILE A 157 -6.00 13.20 -8.15
C ILE A 157 -5.31 14.49 -7.65
N SER A 158 -6.02 15.60 -7.62
CA SER A 158 -5.47 16.84 -7.08
C SER A 158 -5.18 16.74 -5.58
N LEU A 159 -4.18 17.49 -5.10
CA LEU A 159 -3.91 17.59 -3.67
C LEU A 159 -5.13 18.06 -2.88
N ASP A 160 -5.85 19.05 -3.42
CA ASP A 160 -7.09 19.58 -2.83
C ASP A 160 -8.18 18.51 -2.70
N SER A 161 -8.37 17.66 -3.72
CA SER A 161 -9.29 16.52 -3.64
C SER A 161 -8.85 15.52 -2.58
N TRP A 162 -7.56 15.21 -2.49
CA TRP A 162 -7.04 14.32 -1.44
C TRP A 162 -7.24 14.91 -0.05
N GLU A 163 -6.94 16.18 0.15
CA GLU A 163 -7.12 16.87 1.44
C GLU A 163 -8.58 16.90 1.87
N THR A 164 -9.49 17.12 0.92
CA THR A 164 -10.93 17.18 1.17
C THR A 164 -11.50 15.81 1.54
N HIS A 165 -11.20 14.77 0.76
CA HIS A 165 -11.92 13.50 0.85
C HIS A 165 -11.19 12.43 1.67
N PHE A 166 -9.84 12.44 1.75
CA PHE A 166 -9.08 11.32 2.30
C PHE A 166 -8.23 11.66 3.53
N LYS A 167 -7.66 12.86 3.60
CA LYS A 167 -6.70 13.26 4.64
C LYS A 167 -7.21 13.03 6.07
N HIS A 168 -8.43 13.43 6.36
CA HIS A 168 -9.00 13.30 7.72
C HIS A 168 -9.22 11.83 8.11
N ARG A 169 -9.60 10.98 7.16
CA ARG A 169 -9.79 9.53 7.38
C ARG A 169 -8.44 8.84 7.62
N LEU A 170 -7.45 9.15 6.80
CA LEU A 170 -6.08 8.66 7.00
C LEU A 170 -5.55 9.04 8.38
N LYS A 171 -5.75 10.31 8.77
CA LYS A 171 -5.34 10.77 10.10
C LYS A 171 -6.00 9.96 11.23
N ASN A 172 -7.29 9.68 11.13
CA ASN A 172 -8.00 8.87 12.11
C ASN A 172 -7.40 7.46 12.25
N TRP A 173 -7.05 6.82 11.12
CA TRP A 173 -6.37 5.52 11.15
C TRP A 173 -4.97 5.61 11.76
N CYS A 174 -4.18 6.63 11.42
CA CYS A 174 -2.87 6.83 12.04
C CYS A 174 -2.98 7.01 13.56
N ASP A 175 -3.91 7.85 14.01
CA ASP A 175 -4.14 8.08 15.45
C ASP A 175 -4.57 6.77 16.16
N LEU A 176 -5.45 5.98 15.56
CA LEU A 176 -5.86 4.68 16.07
C LEU A 176 -4.66 3.72 16.18
N ILE A 177 -3.89 3.58 15.12
CA ILE A 177 -2.71 2.68 15.06
C ILE A 177 -1.67 3.09 16.13
N HIS A 178 -1.39 4.39 16.23
CA HIS A 178 -0.46 4.92 17.23
C HIS A 178 -0.96 4.73 18.66
N SER A 179 -2.27 4.74 18.90
CA SER A 179 -2.83 4.47 20.24
C SER A 179 -2.50 3.07 20.76
N TYR A 180 -2.22 2.11 19.85
CA TYR A 180 -1.72 0.77 20.15
C TYR A 180 -0.18 0.66 20.11
N GLY A 181 0.53 1.78 19.92
CA GLY A 181 1.99 1.82 19.85
C GLY A 181 2.58 1.19 18.59
N LYS A 182 1.78 1.07 17.52
CA LYS A 182 2.22 0.48 16.24
C LYS A 182 2.66 1.56 15.26
N LYS A 183 3.42 1.15 14.22
CA LYS A 183 3.89 2.02 13.15
C LYS A 183 2.98 1.97 11.94
N VAL A 184 2.89 3.09 11.23
CA VAL A 184 2.13 3.24 9.99
C VAL A 184 3.05 3.22 8.80
N LEU A 185 2.91 2.22 7.92
CA LEU A 185 3.51 2.21 6.59
C LEU A 185 2.45 2.63 5.59
N TYR A 186 2.72 3.68 4.84
CA TYR A 186 1.86 4.16 3.76
C TYR A 186 2.50 3.87 2.40
N HIS A 187 1.76 3.13 1.56
CA HIS A 187 2.15 2.81 0.20
C HIS A 187 1.45 3.72 -0.77
N THR A 188 2.22 4.33 -1.66
CA THR A 188 1.73 5.09 -2.81
C THR A 188 2.84 5.23 -3.84
N ASP A 189 2.62 4.69 -5.03
CA ASP A 189 3.57 4.77 -6.14
C ASP A 189 3.58 6.16 -6.80
N GLY A 190 4.63 6.43 -7.58
CA GLY A 190 4.67 7.53 -8.54
C GLY A 190 5.20 8.88 -8.01
N ALA A 191 4.82 9.95 -8.71
CA ALA A 191 5.24 11.32 -8.46
C ALA A 191 4.38 11.98 -7.37
N VAL A 192 4.62 11.62 -6.11
CA VAL A 192 3.79 12.02 -4.95
C VAL A 192 4.43 13.09 -4.05
N LEU A 193 5.46 13.78 -4.51
CA LEU A 193 6.13 14.81 -3.71
C LEU A 193 5.16 15.83 -3.07
N PRO A 194 4.12 16.35 -3.77
CA PRO A 194 3.19 17.31 -3.17
C PRO A 194 2.37 16.72 -2.01
N LEU A 195 2.19 15.40 -1.96
CA LEU A 195 1.40 14.70 -0.96
C LEU A 195 2.16 14.50 0.35
N ILE A 196 3.50 14.38 0.30
CA ILE A 196 4.34 13.99 1.45
C ILE A 196 4.10 14.85 2.70
N PRO A 197 4.03 16.21 2.63
CA PRO A 197 3.75 16.99 3.82
C PRO A 197 2.43 16.63 4.51
N GLY A 198 1.37 16.43 3.72
CA GLY A 198 0.07 16.01 4.24
C GLY A 198 0.08 14.62 4.87
N LEU A 199 0.84 13.68 4.32
CA LEU A 199 1.03 12.35 4.90
C LEU A 199 1.74 12.42 6.26
N ILE A 200 2.76 13.27 6.39
CA ILE A 200 3.46 13.51 7.67
C ILE A 200 2.49 14.11 8.70
N GLU A 201 1.66 15.08 8.31
CA GLU A 201 0.64 15.67 9.18
C GLU A 201 -0.40 14.65 9.64
N CYS A 202 -0.73 13.66 8.81
CA CYS A 202 -1.59 12.55 9.20
C CYS A 202 -0.92 11.60 10.21
N GLY A 203 0.41 11.54 10.24
CA GLY A 203 1.17 10.71 11.17
C GLY A 203 1.70 9.42 10.55
N ILE A 204 1.94 9.34 9.24
CA ILE A 204 2.63 8.16 8.71
C ILE A 204 4.08 8.10 9.24
N ASP A 205 4.58 6.91 9.52
CA ASP A 205 5.95 6.70 9.97
C ASP A 205 6.87 6.28 8.83
N ILE A 206 6.34 5.49 7.87
CA ILE A 206 7.12 4.85 6.82
C ILE A 206 6.46 5.14 5.47
N LEU A 207 7.21 5.76 4.55
CA LEU A 207 6.76 5.99 3.18
C LEU A 207 7.31 4.88 2.27
N ASN A 208 6.43 4.23 1.54
CA ASN A 208 6.72 3.17 0.58
C ASN A 208 5.91 3.38 -0.72
N PRO A 209 6.52 3.11 -1.88
CA PRO A 209 7.95 3.01 -2.12
C PRO A 209 8.57 4.38 -2.40
N ILE A 210 9.89 4.41 -2.57
CA ILE A 210 10.57 5.58 -3.10
C ILE A 210 10.86 5.34 -4.59
N GLN A 211 9.93 5.73 -5.45
CA GLN A 211 10.08 5.63 -6.90
C GLN A 211 10.87 6.84 -7.43
N HIS A 212 12.17 6.84 -7.17
CA HIS A 212 13.07 7.98 -7.36
C HIS A 212 13.23 8.46 -8.82
N VAL A 213 12.77 7.68 -9.79
CA VAL A 213 12.77 8.04 -11.22
C VAL A 213 11.64 9.00 -11.58
N CYS A 214 10.64 9.12 -10.72
CA CYS A 214 9.53 10.05 -10.92
C CYS A 214 9.93 11.49 -10.58
N PRO A 215 9.32 12.48 -11.23
CA PRO A 215 9.58 13.89 -10.95
C PRO A 215 9.43 14.25 -9.46
N GLY A 216 10.43 14.94 -8.92
CA GLY A 216 10.45 15.37 -7.52
C GLY A 216 10.82 14.31 -6.49
N MET A 217 10.92 13.04 -6.87
CA MET A 217 11.16 11.91 -5.96
C MET A 217 12.65 11.55 -5.82
N ASP A 218 13.57 12.46 -6.15
CA ASP A 218 15.01 12.25 -5.98
C ASP A 218 15.37 11.85 -4.53
N ARG A 219 16.13 10.79 -4.36
CA ARG A 219 16.47 10.18 -3.05
C ARG A 219 17.17 11.16 -2.11
N ALA A 220 18.12 11.93 -2.61
CA ALA A 220 18.91 12.84 -1.78
C ALA A 220 18.05 14.03 -1.31
N ASN A 221 17.20 14.55 -2.20
CA ASN A 221 16.27 15.62 -1.86
C ASN A 221 15.24 15.17 -0.84
N LEU A 222 14.64 13.97 -1.03
CA LEU A 222 13.68 13.40 -0.08
C LEU A 222 14.33 13.20 1.29
N LYS A 223 15.53 12.61 1.31
CA LYS A 223 16.27 12.41 2.58
C LYS A 223 16.58 13.71 3.28
N GLN A 224 17.01 14.72 2.55
CA GLN A 224 17.32 16.03 3.11
C GLN A 224 16.07 16.73 3.67
N GLN A 225 14.94 16.65 2.98
CA GLN A 225 13.71 17.37 3.35
C GLN A 225 12.93 16.64 4.45
N TYR A 226 12.79 15.32 4.36
CA TYR A 226 11.85 14.55 5.17
C TYR A 226 12.49 13.44 6.00
N GLY A 227 13.81 13.23 5.91
CA GLY A 227 14.49 12.12 6.59
C GLY A 227 14.50 12.20 8.12
N LYS A 228 14.03 13.30 8.72
CA LYS A 228 13.83 13.42 10.19
C LYS A 228 12.41 13.00 10.61
N ASP A 229 11.47 13.07 9.68
CA ASP A 229 10.06 12.84 9.93
C ASP A 229 9.60 11.45 9.42
N LEU A 230 10.30 10.91 8.41
CA LEU A 230 9.93 9.66 7.74
C LEU A 230 11.07 8.64 7.71
N ILE A 231 10.67 7.38 7.85
CA ILE A 231 11.46 6.23 7.42
C ILE A 231 11.11 5.96 5.94
N PHE A 232 12.13 5.83 5.10
CA PHE A 232 11.94 5.47 3.71
C PHE A 232 12.03 3.96 3.51
N HIS A 233 11.11 3.40 2.73
CA HIS A 233 11.06 1.98 2.41
C HIS A 233 11.06 1.80 0.88
N GLY A 234 11.92 0.90 0.35
CA GLY A 234 12.03 0.69 -1.09
C GLY A 234 13.23 1.40 -1.71
N GLY A 235 13.08 1.90 -2.93
CA GLY A 235 14.06 2.76 -3.59
C GLY A 235 14.95 2.07 -4.62
N VAL A 236 15.13 0.73 -4.60
CA VAL A 236 15.84 0.02 -5.69
C VAL A 236 14.93 -0.06 -6.90
N GLU A 237 15.36 0.52 -8.02
CA GLU A 237 14.57 0.69 -9.23
C GLU A 237 14.20 -0.68 -9.83
N ASN A 238 12.87 -0.92 -10.01
CA ASN A 238 12.32 -2.21 -10.40
C ASN A 238 11.65 -2.24 -11.79
N GLN A 239 11.70 -1.16 -12.55
CA GLN A 239 11.17 -1.11 -13.91
C GLN A 239 12.24 -1.44 -14.96
N ARG A 240 13.49 -1.08 -14.71
CA ARG A 240 14.62 -1.27 -15.64
C ARG A 240 15.84 -1.93 -14.99
N ILE A 241 16.33 -1.40 -13.86
CA ILE A 241 17.60 -1.88 -13.25
C ILE A 241 17.43 -3.31 -12.74
N LEU A 242 16.47 -3.54 -11.86
CA LEU A 242 16.31 -4.87 -11.25
C LEU A 242 15.92 -5.95 -12.27
N PRO A 243 14.97 -5.73 -13.21
CA PRO A 243 14.57 -6.77 -14.18
C PRO A 243 15.50 -6.89 -15.39
N MET A 244 16.20 -5.84 -15.81
CA MET A 244 16.92 -5.81 -17.08
C MET A 244 18.40 -5.39 -16.97
N GLY A 245 18.82 -4.89 -15.80
CA GLY A 245 20.21 -4.50 -15.57
C GLY A 245 21.13 -5.69 -15.37
N THR A 246 22.43 -5.42 -15.49
CA THR A 246 23.48 -6.37 -15.09
C THR A 246 23.58 -6.45 -13.57
N VAL A 247 24.15 -7.54 -13.04
CA VAL A 247 24.44 -7.69 -11.60
C VAL A 247 25.22 -6.49 -11.04
N GLY A 248 26.20 -5.95 -11.81
CA GLY A 248 26.97 -4.77 -11.41
C GLY A 248 26.08 -3.52 -11.27
N GLU A 249 25.18 -3.26 -12.23
CA GLU A 249 24.24 -2.13 -12.14
C GLU A 249 23.29 -2.24 -10.96
N VAL A 250 22.83 -3.46 -10.63
CA VAL A 250 21.99 -3.70 -9.45
C VAL A 250 22.75 -3.43 -8.15
N ILE A 251 24.02 -3.86 -8.06
CA ILE A 251 24.88 -3.58 -6.90
C ILE A 251 25.05 -2.07 -6.73
N ASP A 252 25.37 -1.35 -7.82
CA ASP A 252 25.60 0.11 -7.79
C ASP A 252 24.31 0.86 -7.41
N GLU A 253 23.18 0.44 -7.95
CA GLU A 253 21.87 1.03 -7.63
C GLU A 253 21.52 0.81 -6.15
N THR A 254 21.70 -0.40 -5.65
CA THR A 254 21.44 -0.73 -4.24
C THR A 254 22.37 0.06 -3.30
N ARG A 255 23.64 0.20 -3.63
CA ARG A 255 24.58 1.04 -2.87
C ARG A 255 24.17 2.49 -2.84
N LYS A 256 23.75 3.06 -3.97
CA LYS A 256 23.24 4.44 -4.02
C LYS A 256 22.03 4.64 -3.11
N CYS A 257 21.14 3.66 -3.02
CA CYS A 257 20.03 3.71 -2.08
C CYS A 257 20.53 3.72 -0.63
N LEU A 258 21.46 2.84 -0.28
CA LEU A 258 22.01 2.73 1.07
C LEU A 258 22.81 3.98 1.47
N GLU A 259 23.58 4.57 0.56
CA GLU A 259 24.38 5.77 0.79
C GLU A 259 23.56 7.06 0.89
N THR A 260 22.41 7.12 0.19
CA THR A 260 21.55 8.31 0.18
C THR A 260 20.43 8.21 1.19
N LEU A 261 19.50 7.28 1.03
CA LEU A 261 18.34 7.12 1.91
C LEU A 261 18.74 6.54 3.28
N GLY A 262 19.77 5.67 3.30
CA GLY A 262 20.28 5.04 4.52
C GLY A 262 21.17 5.94 5.37
N LYS A 263 21.60 7.09 4.87
CA LYS A 263 22.43 8.04 5.62
C LYS A 263 21.75 8.41 6.94
N ASP A 264 22.46 8.28 8.05
CA ASP A 264 21.97 8.58 9.40
C ASP A 264 20.76 7.71 9.85
N GLY A 265 20.52 6.54 9.20
CA GLY A 265 19.42 5.62 9.52
C GLY A 265 18.08 5.98 8.87
N GLY A 266 16.97 5.39 9.36
CA GLY A 266 15.62 5.67 8.84
C GLY A 266 15.39 5.15 7.42
N TYR A 267 15.92 3.96 7.08
CA TYR A 267 15.76 3.37 5.76
C TYR A 267 15.62 1.85 5.81
N ILE A 268 14.66 1.33 5.06
CA ILE A 268 14.44 -0.10 4.82
C ILE A 268 14.68 -0.36 3.32
N CYS A 269 15.81 -0.96 2.99
CA CYS A 269 16.22 -1.18 1.60
C CYS A 269 15.51 -2.38 0.99
N CYS A 270 14.75 -2.14 -0.06
CA CYS A 270 14.17 -3.17 -0.94
C CYS A 270 13.87 -2.59 -2.32
N SER A 271 13.29 -3.39 -3.22
CA SER A 271 12.79 -2.91 -4.51
C SER A 271 11.67 -1.88 -4.35
N CYS A 272 11.51 -0.99 -5.31
CA CYS A 272 10.41 0.00 -5.33
C CYS A 272 9.03 -0.65 -5.27
N HIS A 273 8.87 -1.81 -5.87
CA HIS A 273 7.63 -2.59 -5.86
C HIS A 273 7.96 -4.08 -5.88
N ASN A 274 6.96 -4.95 -5.94
CA ASN A 274 7.15 -6.39 -6.13
C ASN A 274 8.06 -6.69 -7.33
N ALA A 275 9.01 -7.62 -7.17
CA ALA A 275 9.87 -8.04 -8.27
C ALA A 275 9.00 -8.57 -9.42
N GLN A 276 9.19 -8.00 -10.61
CA GLN A 276 8.40 -8.36 -11.77
C GLN A 276 8.76 -9.76 -12.28
N ALA A 277 7.76 -10.44 -12.88
CA ALA A 277 7.98 -11.72 -13.51
C ALA A 277 9.06 -11.61 -14.61
N GLY A 278 10.03 -12.52 -14.60
CA GLY A 278 11.18 -12.49 -15.51
C GLY A 278 12.39 -11.72 -14.94
N THR A 279 12.29 -11.11 -13.76
CA THR A 279 13.47 -10.56 -13.09
C THR A 279 14.49 -11.68 -12.82
N PRO A 280 15.76 -11.54 -13.26
CA PRO A 280 16.80 -12.54 -13.03
C PRO A 280 17.01 -12.77 -11.51
N VAL A 281 17.07 -14.04 -11.10
CA VAL A 281 17.30 -14.41 -9.69
C VAL A 281 18.63 -13.86 -9.18
N GLU A 282 19.66 -13.85 -10.03
CA GLU A 282 20.98 -13.28 -9.73
C GLU A 282 20.91 -11.78 -9.40
N ASN A 283 20.00 -11.02 -10.01
CA ASN A 283 19.80 -9.61 -9.70
C ASN A 283 19.13 -9.43 -8.32
N ILE A 284 18.15 -10.27 -7.99
CA ILE A 284 17.51 -10.26 -6.67
C ILE A 284 18.54 -10.62 -5.58
N LEU A 285 19.33 -11.67 -5.82
CA LEU A 285 20.38 -12.08 -4.88
C LEU A 285 21.46 -11.00 -4.74
N ALA A 286 21.87 -10.35 -5.83
CA ALA A 286 22.83 -9.26 -5.80
C ALA A 286 22.35 -8.07 -4.95
N MET A 287 21.08 -7.69 -5.07
CA MET A 287 20.45 -6.67 -4.21
C MET A 287 20.54 -7.09 -2.72
N ILE A 288 20.08 -8.30 -2.39
CA ILE A 288 20.06 -8.82 -1.01
C ILE A 288 21.47 -8.90 -0.43
N ASP A 289 22.44 -9.44 -1.17
CA ASP A 289 23.80 -9.60 -0.72
C ASP A 289 24.50 -8.26 -0.54
N THR A 290 24.20 -7.28 -1.40
CA THR A 290 24.70 -5.92 -1.24
C THR A 290 24.21 -5.30 0.07
N VAL A 291 22.93 -5.43 0.38
CA VAL A 291 22.35 -4.93 1.65
C VAL A 291 23.01 -5.62 2.85
N LYS A 292 23.14 -6.95 2.82
CA LYS A 292 23.72 -7.73 3.95
C LYS A 292 25.19 -7.43 4.21
N THR A 293 25.93 -7.08 3.16
CA THR A 293 27.39 -6.85 3.26
C THR A 293 27.76 -5.38 3.38
N TYR A 294 26.79 -4.47 3.20
CA TYR A 294 27.01 -3.04 3.31
C TYR A 294 27.42 -2.67 4.74
N LYS A 295 28.53 -1.95 4.85
CA LYS A 295 28.99 -1.36 6.11
C LYS A 295 28.92 0.15 5.93
N GLN A 296 28.16 0.80 6.78
CA GLN A 296 28.15 2.24 6.88
C GLN A 296 29.50 2.66 7.52
N GLU A 297 30.29 3.47 6.79
CA GLU A 297 31.55 4.04 7.30
C GLU A 297 31.30 5.16 8.30
#